data_12355fff36143f8fa69fc2ca123859ae
#
_entry.id   12355fff36143f8fa69fc2ca123859ae
#
_cell.length_a   1.000
_cell.length_b   1.000
_cell.length_c   1.000
_cell.angle_alpha   90.00
_cell.angle_beta   90.00
_cell.angle_gamma   90.00
#
_symmetry.space_group_name_H-M   'P 1'
#
loop_
_entity.id
_entity.type
_entity.pdbx_description
1 polymer ?
#
loop_
_entity_poly.entity_id
_entity_poly.type
_entity_poly.pdbx_seq_one_letter_code
_entity_poly.pdbx_strand_id
1 'polypeptide(L)'
;FMLDYWGIDMPRIIDNLDNGSSVVVVDTNNPDELPDNINECDILSIIDHHKLVGGLETNYPIDVIIRPLACTATVMIEIMGENLNEMPSRIKGAALSCILSDTLGFRSPTTTDLDRSTAQKLAEDLKIDVQYFASELFKAKSDVSKYTDPELILMDSKKYDVGGKKLRISVMETTQPQEILGRKKSLLKAMKDIEAEEGVDQILFFVIDILKQEAILFVPNKLVKEIAEKSFGTSCVEDTTILPGILSRKKQIIPQLKV
;
A
#
# COMPACT_ATOMS: atom_id res chain seq x y z
N PHE A 1 -3.59 -11.86 -9.58
CA PHE A 1 -4.29 -11.12 -10.66
C PHE A 1 -3.31 -10.60 -11.73
N MET A 2 -2.43 -9.66 -11.40
CA MET A 2 -1.56 -9.00 -12.40
C MET A 2 -0.69 -10.01 -13.16
N LEU A 3 0.03 -10.87 -12.47
CA LEU A 3 0.87 -11.90 -13.09
C LEU A 3 0.04 -12.86 -13.95
N ASP A 4 -1.09 -13.35 -13.43
CA ASP A 4 -1.99 -14.23 -14.16
C ASP A 4 -2.59 -13.56 -15.41
N TYR A 5 -3.01 -12.28 -15.26
CA TYR A 5 -3.57 -11.49 -16.37
C TYR A 5 -2.59 -11.36 -17.55
N TRP A 6 -1.30 -11.17 -17.23
CA TRP A 6 -0.25 -11.00 -18.23
C TRP A 6 0.49 -12.30 -18.60
N GLY A 7 0.10 -13.43 -18.01
CA GLY A 7 0.75 -14.73 -18.27
C GLY A 7 2.22 -14.74 -17.82
N ILE A 8 2.50 -14.18 -16.67
CA ILE A 8 3.84 -14.11 -16.06
C ILE A 8 3.87 -15.05 -14.87
N ASP A 9 4.86 -15.93 -14.83
CA ASP A 9 5.06 -16.80 -13.68
C ASP A 9 5.44 -16.01 -12.43
N MET A 10 5.02 -16.51 -11.26
CA MET A 10 5.40 -15.91 -9.98
C MET A 10 6.92 -15.91 -9.83
N PRO A 11 7.55 -14.75 -9.60
CA PRO A 11 8.97 -14.69 -9.31
C PRO A 11 9.32 -15.50 -8.07
N ARG A 12 10.49 -16.12 -8.05
CA ARG A 12 10.99 -16.82 -6.88
C ARG A 12 11.36 -15.81 -5.78
N ILE A 13 10.88 -16.05 -4.58
CA ILE A 13 11.30 -15.30 -3.40
C ILE A 13 12.72 -15.79 -3.03
N ILE A 14 13.60 -14.84 -2.75
CA ILE A 14 14.99 -15.09 -2.36
C ILE A 14 15.20 -14.45 -1.00
N ASP A 15 15.32 -15.29 0.02
CA ASP A 15 15.56 -14.84 1.40
C ASP A 15 17.05 -14.67 1.68
N ASN A 16 17.92 -15.32 0.89
CA ASN A 16 19.36 -15.26 1.03
C ASN A 16 20.03 -15.40 -0.34
N LEU A 17 21.13 -14.69 -0.55
CA LEU A 17 21.89 -14.69 -1.79
C LEU A 17 23.19 -15.50 -1.60
N ASP A 18 23.67 -16.15 -2.68
CA ASP A 18 25.00 -16.74 -2.65
C ASP A 18 26.06 -15.63 -2.59
N ASN A 19 27.08 -15.80 -1.76
CA ASN A 19 28.14 -14.82 -1.62
C ASN A 19 28.81 -14.54 -2.98
N GLY A 20 28.97 -13.26 -3.28
CA GLY A 20 29.53 -12.81 -4.57
C GLY A 20 28.54 -12.91 -5.75
N SER A 21 27.26 -13.15 -5.50
CA SER A 21 26.24 -13.03 -6.55
C SER A 21 26.21 -11.63 -7.13
N SER A 22 26.12 -11.51 -8.45
CA SER A 22 25.89 -10.23 -9.12
C SER A 22 24.40 -9.89 -9.09
N VAL A 23 24.03 -8.71 -8.58
CA VAL A 23 22.64 -8.30 -8.40
C VAL A 23 22.40 -6.89 -8.94
N VAL A 24 21.19 -6.67 -9.43
CA VAL A 24 20.65 -5.32 -9.68
C VAL A 24 19.52 -5.08 -8.68
N VAL A 25 19.65 -4.03 -7.88
CA VAL A 25 18.62 -3.64 -6.91
C VAL A 25 17.61 -2.74 -7.60
N VAL A 26 16.32 -3.10 -7.50
CA VAL A 26 15.23 -2.33 -8.10
C VAL A 26 14.12 -2.06 -7.09
N ASP A 27 13.52 -0.89 -7.18
CA ASP A 27 12.35 -0.46 -6.39
C ASP A 27 12.59 -0.29 -4.89
N THR A 28 13.84 -0.30 -4.47
CA THR A 28 14.30 0.07 -3.13
C THR A 28 15.77 0.46 -3.16
N ASN A 29 16.21 1.24 -2.18
CA ASN A 29 17.61 1.47 -1.84
C ASN A 29 17.84 1.28 -0.33
N ASN A 30 16.88 0.65 0.36
CA ASN A 30 16.93 0.39 1.79
C ASN A 30 17.41 -1.06 2.04
N PRO A 31 18.56 -1.29 2.67
CA PRO A 31 19.05 -2.63 2.98
C PRO A 31 18.09 -3.43 3.86
N ASP A 32 17.27 -2.79 4.71
CA ASP A 32 16.29 -3.47 5.56
C ASP A 32 15.14 -4.13 4.77
N GLU A 33 15.02 -3.85 3.48
CA GLU A 33 14.03 -4.42 2.56
C GLU A 33 14.62 -5.48 1.62
N LEU A 34 15.90 -5.80 1.80
CA LEU A 34 16.67 -6.73 0.98
C LEU A 34 17.16 -7.92 1.85
N PRO A 35 17.65 -9.00 1.24
CA PRO A 35 18.30 -10.07 1.99
C PRO A 35 19.44 -9.55 2.89
N ASP A 36 19.57 -10.09 4.11
CA ASP A 36 20.53 -9.63 5.13
C ASP A 36 21.97 -9.57 4.62
N ASN A 37 22.31 -10.43 3.66
CA ASN A 37 23.64 -10.51 3.08
C ASN A 37 23.82 -9.72 1.77
N ILE A 38 22.99 -8.73 1.50
CA ILE A 38 23.04 -7.94 0.26
C ILE A 38 24.41 -7.26 0.06
N ASN A 39 25.04 -6.78 1.13
CA ASN A 39 26.35 -6.12 1.07
C ASN A 39 27.52 -7.11 0.87
N GLU A 40 27.28 -8.42 0.89
CA GLU A 40 28.25 -9.46 0.52
C GLU A 40 28.18 -9.80 -0.98
N CYS A 41 27.21 -9.23 -1.69
CA CYS A 41 26.99 -9.42 -3.12
C CYS A 41 27.69 -8.34 -3.96
N ASP A 42 27.81 -8.62 -5.25
CA ASP A 42 28.30 -7.65 -6.23
C ASP A 42 27.12 -6.86 -6.80
N ILE A 43 26.81 -5.72 -6.17
CA ILE A 43 25.72 -4.84 -6.62
C ILE A 43 26.19 -4.11 -7.88
N LEU A 44 25.54 -4.40 -9.01
CA LEU A 44 25.89 -3.85 -10.32
C LEU A 44 25.21 -2.51 -10.62
N SER A 45 24.01 -2.30 -10.11
CA SER A 45 23.24 -1.07 -10.31
C SER A 45 22.10 -0.97 -9.30
N ILE A 46 21.64 0.25 -9.02
CA ILE A 46 20.43 0.54 -8.23
C ILE A 46 19.52 1.41 -9.08
N ILE A 47 18.26 0.98 -9.26
CA ILE A 47 17.23 1.70 -10.02
C ILE A 47 16.00 1.87 -9.12
N ASP A 48 15.67 3.13 -8.75
CA ASP A 48 14.66 3.37 -7.73
C ASP A 48 13.97 4.73 -7.91
N HIS A 49 12.85 4.93 -7.21
CA HIS A 49 12.11 6.18 -7.13
C HIS A 49 11.89 6.66 -5.69
N HIS A 50 12.34 5.90 -4.70
CA HIS A 50 12.22 6.25 -3.29
C HIS A 50 13.31 7.24 -2.85
N LYS A 51 13.10 7.85 -1.68
CA LYS A 51 14.12 8.68 -1.05
C LYS A 51 15.38 7.84 -0.75
N LEU A 52 16.53 8.45 -0.91
CA LEU A 52 17.79 7.79 -0.56
C LEU A 52 17.87 7.53 0.95
N VAL A 53 18.14 6.28 1.33
CA VAL A 53 18.27 5.85 2.74
C VAL A 53 19.73 5.68 3.11
N GLY A 54 20.55 5.04 2.25
CA GLY A 54 21.92 4.66 2.50
C GLY A 54 22.05 3.29 3.19
N GLY A 55 23.29 2.81 3.36
CA GLY A 55 23.59 1.52 3.98
C GLY A 55 23.85 0.38 2.98
N LEU A 56 23.66 0.59 1.69
CA LEU A 56 24.17 -0.30 0.67
C LEU A 56 25.65 -0.01 0.40
N GLU A 57 26.46 -1.04 0.38
CA GLU A 57 27.89 -0.97 0.11
C GLU A 57 28.22 -1.69 -1.19
N THR A 58 29.12 -1.12 -1.97
CA THR A 58 29.50 -1.67 -3.29
C THR A 58 31.00 -1.86 -3.39
N ASN A 59 31.43 -2.90 -4.08
CA ASN A 59 32.86 -3.17 -4.29
C ASN A 59 33.50 -2.22 -5.31
N TYR A 60 32.70 -1.67 -6.21
CA TYR A 60 33.14 -0.78 -7.30
C TYR A 60 32.14 0.36 -7.49
N PRO A 61 32.54 1.44 -8.19
CA PRO A 61 31.57 2.44 -8.65
C PRO A 61 30.50 1.82 -9.55
N ILE A 62 29.25 2.15 -9.28
CA ILE A 62 28.08 1.63 -10.02
C ILE A 62 27.19 2.77 -10.48
N ASP A 63 26.27 2.47 -11.39
CA ASP A 63 25.18 3.38 -11.72
C ASP A 63 24.09 3.32 -10.65
N VAL A 64 23.80 4.48 -10.05
CA VAL A 64 22.69 4.67 -9.13
C VAL A 64 21.70 5.64 -9.77
N ILE A 65 20.55 5.12 -10.18
CA ILE A 65 19.53 5.88 -10.91
C ILE A 65 18.30 6.04 -10.01
N ILE A 66 18.20 7.19 -9.38
CA ILE A 66 17.02 7.55 -8.55
C ILE A 66 16.34 8.74 -9.20
N ARG A 67 15.04 8.63 -9.46
CA ARG A 67 14.22 9.67 -10.09
C ARG A 67 13.01 10.02 -9.23
N PRO A 68 12.62 11.29 -9.14
CA PRO A 68 11.42 11.73 -8.43
C PRO A 68 10.15 11.46 -9.26
N LEU A 69 9.95 10.20 -9.62
CA LEU A 69 8.77 9.68 -10.34
C LEU A 69 7.89 8.89 -9.37
N ALA A 70 6.67 8.58 -9.78
CA ALA A 70 5.75 7.86 -8.92
C ALA A 70 6.01 6.34 -8.89
N CYS A 71 6.77 5.80 -9.85
CA CYS A 71 6.99 4.36 -9.99
C CYS A 71 8.35 4.04 -10.60
N THR A 72 9.04 3.04 -10.07
CA THR A 72 10.31 2.56 -10.64
C THR A 72 10.15 2.01 -12.06
N ALA A 73 8.98 1.45 -12.41
CA ALA A 73 8.73 1.01 -13.79
C ALA A 73 8.81 2.18 -14.79
N THR A 74 8.38 3.37 -14.41
CA THR A 74 8.55 4.59 -15.25
C THR A 74 10.03 4.91 -15.43
N VAL A 75 10.84 4.82 -14.37
CA VAL A 75 12.30 5.02 -14.44
C VAL A 75 12.95 4.03 -15.39
N MET A 76 12.58 2.75 -15.28
CA MET A 76 13.13 1.70 -16.15
C MET A 76 12.78 1.93 -17.63
N ILE A 77 11.55 2.35 -17.92
CA ILE A 77 11.11 2.65 -19.30
C ILE A 77 11.85 3.87 -19.85
N GLU A 78 12.09 4.90 -19.02
CA GLU A 78 12.91 6.06 -19.40
C GLU A 78 14.33 5.61 -19.81
N ILE A 79 14.95 4.74 -19.01
CA ILE A 79 16.29 4.19 -19.30
C ILE A 79 16.31 3.37 -20.59
N MET A 80 15.28 2.58 -20.85
CA MET A 80 15.18 1.76 -22.06
C MET A 80 15.05 2.58 -23.36
N GLY A 81 14.41 3.74 -23.29
CA GLY A 81 14.25 4.63 -24.43
C GLY A 81 13.61 3.91 -25.64
N GLU A 82 14.31 3.89 -26.79
CA GLU A 82 13.83 3.26 -28.04
C GLU A 82 13.72 1.74 -27.95
N ASN A 83 14.50 1.10 -27.07
CA ASN A 83 14.47 -0.35 -26.85
C ASN A 83 13.14 -0.82 -26.21
N LEU A 84 12.30 0.09 -25.74
CA LEU A 84 10.94 -0.23 -25.27
C LEU A 84 10.12 -0.98 -26.34
N ASN A 85 10.40 -0.73 -27.64
CA ASN A 85 9.68 -1.40 -28.72
C ASN A 85 9.96 -2.92 -28.76
N GLU A 86 11.11 -3.36 -28.28
CA GLU A 86 11.51 -4.77 -28.21
C GLU A 86 10.96 -5.49 -26.98
N MET A 87 10.40 -4.72 -26.00
CA MET A 87 9.85 -5.30 -24.78
C MET A 87 8.62 -6.16 -25.10
N PRO A 88 8.57 -7.44 -24.63
CA PRO A 88 7.40 -8.28 -24.79
C PRO A 88 6.14 -7.67 -24.21
N SER A 89 4.98 -7.86 -24.86
CA SER A 89 3.70 -7.29 -24.43
C SER A 89 3.35 -7.63 -22.97
N ARG A 90 3.66 -8.85 -22.50
CA ARG A 90 3.42 -9.25 -21.11
C ARG A 90 4.23 -8.40 -20.12
N ILE A 91 5.46 -8.01 -20.46
CA ILE A 91 6.31 -7.17 -19.60
C ILE A 91 5.87 -5.71 -19.67
N LYS A 92 5.48 -5.21 -20.85
CA LYS A 92 4.82 -3.90 -20.98
C LYS A 92 3.58 -3.82 -20.10
N GLY A 93 2.80 -4.91 -20.06
CA GLY A 93 1.61 -5.01 -19.22
C GLY A 93 1.91 -5.02 -17.73
N ALA A 94 2.96 -5.73 -17.29
CA ALA A 94 3.42 -5.69 -15.93
C ALA A 94 3.87 -4.27 -15.53
N ALA A 95 4.65 -3.59 -16.37
CA ALA A 95 5.08 -2.22 -16.14
C ALA A 95 3.89 -1.25 -16.05
N LEU A 96 2.89 -1.38 -16.95
CA LEU A 96 1.64 -0.62 -16.87
C LEU A 96 0.93 -0.86 -15.54
N SER A 97 0.85 -2.11 -15.08
CA SER A 97 0.22 -2.47 -13.81
C SER A 97 0.92 -1.81 -12.61
N CYS A 98 2.26 -1.81 -12.59
CA CYS A 98 3.05 -1.14 -11.56
C CYS A 98 2.75 0.37 -11.54
N ILE A 99 2.84 1.04 -12.69
CA ILE A 99 2.58 2.49 -12.79
C ILE A 99 1.16 2.82 -12.30
N LEU A 100 0.14 2.07 -12.72
CA LEU A 100 -1.23 2.31 -12.30
C LEU A 100 -1.44 2.04 -10.81
N SER A 101 -0.76 1.03 -10.24
CA SER A 101 -0.80 0.75 -8.81
C SER A 101 -0.24 1.90 -7.99
N ASP A 102 0.98 2.36 -8.30
CA ASP A 102 1.70 3.36 -7.51
C ASP A 102 1.13 4.76 -7.68
N THR A 103 0.60 5.06 -8.87
CA THR A 103 -0.10 6.32 -9.14
C THR A 103 -1.56 6.32 -8.67
N LEU A 104 -2.08 5.21 -8.13
CA LEU A 104 -3.51 5.03 -7.82
C LEU A 104 -4.41 5.38 -9.02
N GLY A 105 -4.05 4.92 -10.23
CA GLY A 105 -4.74 5.29 -11.45
C GLY A 105 -4.70 6.80 -11.71
N PHE A 106 -3.55 7.39 -11.46
CA PHE A 106 -3.23 8.83 -11.60
C PHE A 106 -3.88 9.76 -10.55
N ARG A 107 -4.37 9.21 -9.42
CA ARG A 107 -4.95 9.99 -8.31
C ARG A 107 -3.92 10.32 -7.24
N SER A 108 -2.79 9.61 -7.19
CA SER A 108 -1.71 9.89 -6.24
C SER A 108 -1.12 11.29 -6.47
N PRO A 109 -0.87 12.06 -5.41
CA PRO A 109 -0.21 13.37 -5.52
C PRO A 109 1.25 13.28 -5.99
N THR A 110 1.85 12.08 -5.98
CA THR A 110 3.20 11.82 -6.49
C THR A 110 3.22 11.58 -8.00
N THR A 111 2.06 11.44 -8.65
CA THR A 111 1.96 11.17 -10.08
C THR A 111 2.54 12.31 -10.90
N THR A 112 3.52 12.02 -11.75
CA THR A 112 4.11 12.99 -12.67
C THR A 112 3.51 12.89 -14.08
N ASP A 113 3.79 13.87 -14.92
CA ASP A 113 3.37 13.86 -16.32
C ASP A 113 4.06 12.72 -17.10
N LEU A 114 5.29 12.36 -16.71
CA LEU A 114 6.02 11.24 -17.30
C LEU A 114 5.37 9.91 -16.96
N ASP A 115 4.92 9.70 -15.72
CA ASP A 115 4.17 8.50 -15.34
C ASP A 115 2.89 8.36 -16.17
N ARG A 116 2.13 9.46 -16.33
CA ARG A 116 0.91 9.46 -17.13
C ARG A 116 1.17 9.14 -18.60
N SER A 117 2.11 9.84 -19.23
CA SER A 117 2.42 9.65 -20.64
C SER A 117 2.99 8.27 -20.92
N THR A 118 3.82 7.73 -20.03
CA THR A 118 4.36 6.39 -20.11
C THR A 118 3.25 5.34 -20.02
N ALA A 119 2.37 5.44 -19.03
CA ALA A 119 1.25 4.50 -18.89
C ALA A 119 0.29 4.56 -20.08
N GLN A 120 -0.01 5.76 -20.60
CA GLN A 120 -0.86 5.92 -21.78
C GLN A 120 -0.24 5.25 -23.02
N LYS A 121 1.07 5.47 -23.27
CA LYS A 121 1.78 4.84 -24.37
C LYS A 121 1.75 3.30 -24.28
N LEU A 122 2.01 2.75 -23.08
CA LEU A 122 1.93 1.30 -22.86
C LEU A 122 0.52 0.78 -23.09
N ALA A 123 -0.51 1.49 -22.61
CA ALA A 123 -1.89 1.10 -22.80
C ALA A 123 -2.33 1.12 -24.27
N GLU A 124 -1.90 2.12 -25.03
CA GLU A 124 -2.11 2.20 -26.49
C GLU A 124 -1.46 1.02 -27.22
N ASP A 125 -0.18 0.73 -26.93
CA ASP A 125 0.56 -0.42 -27.49
C ASP A 125 -0.16 -1.75 -27.20
N LEU A 126 -0.73 -1.89 -26.00
CA LEU A 126 -1.42 -3.09 -25.53
C LEU A 126 -2.91 -3.12 -25.88
N LYS A 127 -3.47 -2.02 -26.38
CA LYS A 127 -4.91 -1.83 -26.65
C LYS A 127 -5.76 -2.03 -25.39
N ILE A 128 -5.30 -1.50 -24.27
CA ILE A 128 -5.95 -1.58 -22.95
C ILE A 128 -6.66 -0.26 -22.63
N ASP A 129 -7.90 -0.35 -22.16
CA ASP A 129 -8.55 0.79 -21.50
C ASP A 129 -7.97 0.97 -20.09
N VAL A 130 -7.27 2.08 -19.87
CA VAL A 130 -6.55 2.38 -18.63
C VAL A 130 -7.49 2.43 -17.43
N GLN A 131 -8.67 3.04 -17.59
CA GLN A 131 -9.61 3.21 -16.47
C GLN A 131 -10.23 1.88 -16.06
N TYR A 132 -10.63 1.10 -17.04
CA TYR A 132 -11.16 -0.23 -16.79
C TYR A 132 -10.10 -1.13 -16.12
N PHE A 133 -8.90 -1.19 -16.70
CA PHE A 133 -7.83 -2.03 -16.18
C PHE A 133 -7.39 -1.61 -14.76
N ALA A 134 -7.26 -0.32 -14.49
CA ALA A 134 -6.97 0.20 -13.15
C ALA A 134 -8.07 -0.22 -12.15
N SER A 135 -9.34 -0.17 -12.55
CA SER A 135 -10.46 -0.62 -11.70
C SER A 135 -10.35 -2.09 -11.31
N GLU A 136 -10.06 -2.97 -12.27
CA GLU A 136 -9.87 -4.40 -12.00
C GLU A 136 -8.61 -4.68 -11.15
N LEU A 137 -7.53 -3.95 -11.39
CA LEU A 137 -6.31 -4.03 -10.58
C LEU A 137 -6.58 -3.65 -9.12
N PHE A 138 -7.30 -2.56 -8.88
CA PHE A 138 -7.64 -2.10 -7.53
C PHE A 138 -8.63 -3.04 -6.84
N LYS A 139 -9.59 -3.56 -7.56
CA LYS A 139 -10.50 -4.58 -7.04
C LYS A 139 -9.73 -5.81 -6.57
N ALA A 140 -8.80 -6.31 -7.38
CA ALA A 140 -7.97 -7.45 -7.02
C ALA A 140 -7.04 -7.16 -5.82
N LYS A 141 -6.46 -5.95 -5.75
CA LYS A 141 -5.61 -5.51 -4.64
C LYS A 141 -6.38 -5.39 -3.32
N SER A 142 -7.65 -5.02 -3.39
CA SER A 142 -8.52 -4.83 -2.21
C SER A 142 -9.38 -6.05 -1.90
N ASP A 143 -9.20 -7.17 -2.57
CA ASP A 143 -9.96 -8.40 -2.31
C ASP A 143 -9.65 -8.94 -0.90
N VAL A 144 -10.61 -8.77 -0.03
CA VAL A 144 -10.56 -9.23 1.36
C VAL A 144 -11.33 -10.52 1.60
N SER A 145 -11.87 -11.15 0.55
CA SER A 145 -12.72 -12.34 0.64
C SER A 145 -12.03 -13.54 1.28
N LYS A 146 -10.70 -13.62 1.15
CA LYS A 146 -9.86 -14.70 1.72
C LYS A 146 -9.53 -14.53 3.20
N TYR A 147 -9.82 -13.36 3.78
CA TYR A 147 -9.52 -13.07 5.19
C TYR A 147 -10.78 -13.19 6.05
N THR A 148 -10.63 -13.78 7.23
CA THR A 148 -11.65 -13.76 8.30
C THR A 148 -11.77 -12.36 8.91
N ASP A 149 -12.87 -12.08 9.60
CA ASP A 149 -13.05 -10.79 10.29
C ASP A 149 -11.98 -10.50 11.35
N PRO A 150 -11.57 -11.47 12.21
CA PRO A 150 -10.44 -11.27 13.11
C PRO A 150 -9.13 -10.92 12.40
N GLU A 151 -8.80 -11.62 11.30
CA GLU A 151 -7.60 -11.32 10.53
C GLU A 151 -7.60 -9.90 9.97
N LEU A 152 -8.73 -9.42 9.45
CA LEU A 152 -8.86 -8.05 8.96
C LEU A 152 -8.67 -7.01 10.08
N ILE A 153 -9.25 -7.25 11.26
CA ILE A 153 -9.13 -6.36 12.41
C ILE A 153 -7.68 -6.31 12.93
N LEU A 154 -6.97 -7.44 12.90
CA LEU A 154 -5.64 -7.58 13.46
C LEU A 154 -4.50 -7.31 12.48
N MET A 155 -4.77 -7.26 11.17
CA MET A 155 -3.78 -7.16 10.09
C MET A 155 -2.83 -5.97 10.26
N ASP A 156 -3.37 -4.77 10.47
CA ASP A 156 -2.60 -3.58 10.82
C ASP A 156 -3.18 -2.92 12.06
N SER A 157 -2.83 -3.45 13.22
CA SER A 157 -3.35 -2.94 14.49
C SER A 157 -2.28 -2.91 15.58
N LYS A 158 -2.43 -1.98 16.51
CA LYS A 158 -1.56 -1.86 17.69
C LYS A 158 -2.37 -1.42 18.91
N LYS A 159 -1.91 -1.85 20.11
CA LYS A 159 -2.48 -1.45 21.38
C LYS A 159 -1.83 -0.15 21.88
N TYR A 160 -2.65 0.71 22.46
CA TYR A 160 -2.23 1.99 23.03
C TYR A 160 -2.97 2.22 24.36
N ASP A 161 -2.31 2.88 25.30
CA ASP A 161 -2.97 3.45 26.47
C ASP A 161 -3.21 4.94 26.20
N VAL A 162 -4.47 5.34 26.18
CA VAL A 162 -4.88 6.72 25.91
C VAL A 162 -5.87 7.15 27.00
N GLY A 163 -5.47 8.13 27.81
CA GLY A 163 -6.34 8.61 28.90
C GLY A 163 -6.75 7.53 29.90
N GLY A 164 -5.88 6.53 30.16
CA GLY A 164 -6.14 5.41 31.03
C GLY A 164 -7.07 4.34 30.47
N LYS A 165 -7.35 4.38 29.16
CA LYS A 165 -8.09 3.36 28.43
C LYS A 165 -7.13 2.56 27.53
N LYS A 166 -7.24 1.24 27.58
CA LYS A 166 -6.50 0.33 26.69
C LYS A 166 -7.24 0.21 25.36
N LEU A 167 -6.78 0.91 24.36
CA LEU A 167 -7.38 0.91 23.02
C LEU A 167 -6.55 0.08 22.06
N ARG A 168 -7.22 -0.70 21.19
CA ARG A 168 -6.60 -1.23 19.99
C ARG A 168 -6.99 -0.35 18.81
N ILE A 169 -6.01 0.17 18.10
CA ILE A 169 -6.23 0.99 16.90
C ILE A 169 -5.90 0.14 15.69
N SER A 170 -6.93 -0.21 14.94
CA SER A 170 -6.87 -1.04 13.73
C SER A 170 -7.13 -0.18 12.51
N VAL A 171 -6.32 -0.35 11.47
CA VAL A 171 -6.43 0.37 10.21
C VAL A 171 -6.46 -0.63 9.07
N MET A 172 -7.43 -0.48 8.18
CA MET A 172 -7.56 -1.26 6.96
C MET A 172 -7.56 -0.32 5.76
N GLU A 173 -6.46 -0.28 5.03
CA GLU A 173 -6.35 0.50 3.80
C GLU A 173 -6.96 -0.26 2.62
N THR A 174 -7.83 0.39 1.86
CA THR A 174 -8.50 -0.22 0.73
C THR A 174 -8.87 0.79 -0.35
N THR A 175 -9.00 0.32 -1.57
CA THR A 175 -9.61 1.06 -2.69
C THR A 175 -11.09 0.70 -2.90
N GLN A 176 -11.61 -0.27 -2.11
CA GLN A 176 -12.97 -0.80 -2.19
C GLN A 176 -13.62 -0.87 -0.79
N PRO A 177 -13.84 0.27 -0.11
CA PRO A 177 -14.35 0.28 1.28
C PRO A 177 -15.69 -0.40 1.43
N GLN A 178 -16.50 -0.47 0.37
CA GLN A 178 -17.83 -1.10 0.41
C GLN A 178 -17.76 -2.60 0.72
N GLU A 179 -16.69 -3.29 0.36
CA GLU A 179 -16.50 -4.70 0.70
C GLU A 179 -16.33 -4.90 2.21
N ILE A 180 -15.58 -4.02 2.86
CA ILE A 180 -15.42 -4.02 4.32
C ILE A 180 -16.73 -3.60 5.01
N LEU A 181 -17.37 -2.54 4.51
CA LEU A 181 -18.63 -2.05 5.06
C LEU A 181 -19.75 -3.07 4.93
N GLY A 182 -19.77 -3.87 3.86
CA GLY A 182 -20.69 -5.00 3.69
C GLY A 182 -20.55 -6.07 4.77
N ARG A 183 -19.39 -6.20 5.40
CA ARG A 183 -19.07 -7.11 6.52
C ARG A 183 -19.25 -6.49 7.90
N LYS A 184 -19.72 -5.23 8.00
CA LYS A 184 -19.77 -4.46 9.25
C LYS A 184 -20.38 -5.24 10.42
N LYS A 185 -21.51 -5.93 10.21
CA LYS A 185 -22.20 -6.66 11.28
C LYS A 185 -21.34 -7.77 11.88
N SER A 186 -20.64 -8.54 11.06
CA SER A 186 -19.73 -9.61 11.52
C SER A 186 -18.44 -9.05 12.10
N LEU A 187 -17.88 -7.98 11.51
CA LEU A 187 -16.73 -7.28 12.05
C LEU A 187 -16.99 -6.70 13.45
N LEU A 188 -18.13 -6.06 13.69
CA LEU A 188 -18.51 -5.56 15.01
C LEU A 188 -18.64 -6.68 16.06
N LYS A 189 -19.06 -7.88 15.66
CA LYS A 189 -19.07 -9.03 16.54
C LYS A 189 -17.65 -9.49 16.85
N ALA A 190 -16.82 -9.67 15.83
CA ALA A 190 -15.43 -10.09 15.99
C ALA A 190 -14.61 -9.08 16.83
N MET A 191 -14.87 -7.78 16.69
CA MET A 191 -14.24 -6.74 17.54
C MET A 191 -14.52 -7.00 19.03
N LYS A 192 -15.78 -7.31 19.40
CA LYS A 192 -16.15 -7.60 20.80
C LYS A 192 -15.46 -8.87 21.31
N ASP A 193 -15.37 -9.89 20.50
CA ASP A 193 -14.72 -11.15 20.87
C ASP A 193 -13.23 -10.90 21.14
N ILE A 194 -12.54 -10.15 20.28
CA ILE A 194 -11.14 -9.76 20.44
C ILE A 194 -10.95 -8.82 21.66
N GLU A 195 -11.85 -7.85 21.90
CA GLU A 195 -11.81 -6.97 23.06
C GLU A 195 -11.79 -7.77 24.36
N ALA A 196 -12.67 -8.78 24.45
CA ALA A 196 -12.76 -9.66 25.61
C ALA A 196 -11.52 -10.56 25.77
N GLU A 197 -11.02 -11.14 24.69
CA GLU A 197 -9.86 -12.02 24.68
C GLU A 197 -8.57 -11.30 25.05
N GLU A 198 -8.35 -10.09 24.50
CA GLU A 198 -7.13 -9.33 24.70
C GLU A 198 -7.13 -8.39 25.91
N GLY A 199 -8.28 -8.24 26.58
CA GLY A 199 -8.44 -7.36 27.73
C GLY A 199 -8.22 -5.88 27.37
N VAL A 200 -8.67 -5.44 26.19
CA VAL A 200 -8.68 -4.05 25.77
C VAL A 200 -10.07 -3.46 25.99
N ASP A 201 -10.14 -2.18 26.38
CA ASP A 201 -11.41 -1.50 26.64
C ASP A 201 -12.23 -1.30 25.37
N GLN A 202 -11.56 -1.07 24.21
CA GLN A 202 -12.21 -0.82 22.94
C GLN A 202 -11.28 -1.01 21.76
N ILE A 203 -11.81 -1.51 20.64
CA ILE A 203 -11.18 -1.46 19.32
C ILE A 203 -11.74 -0.25 18.55
N LEU A 204 -10.84 0.58 18.02
CA LEU A 204 -11.19 1.61 17.04
C LEU A 204 -10.77 1.09 15.67
N PHE A 205 -11.74 0.76 14.80
CA PHE A 205 -11.49 0.20 13.49
C PHE A 205 -11.76 1.25 12.41
N PHE A 206 -10.69 1.63 11.71
CA PHE A 206 -10.68 2.63 10.65
C PHE A 206 -10.51 1.94 9.30
N VAL A 207 -11.44 2.16 8.39
CA VAL A 207 -11.32 1.78 6.97
C VAL A 207 -10.87 3.00 6.19
N ILE A 208 -9.67 2.96 5.64
CA ILE A 208 -9.10 4.07 4.86
C ILE A 208 -9.46 3.87 3.40
N ASP A 209 -10.31 4.75 2.86
CA ASP A 209 -10.53 4.87 1.43
C ASP A 209 -9.39 5.66 0.81
N ILE A 210 -8.43 4.95 0.22
CA ILE A 210 -7.23 5.55 -0.37
C ILE A 210 -7.59 6.47 -1.54
N LEU A 211 -8.62 6.11 -2.31
CA LEU A 211 -9.01 6.87 -3.51
C LEU A 211 -9.72 8.18 -3.16
N LYS A 212 -10.52 8.19 -2.09
CA LYS A 212 -11.19 9.40 -1.61
C LYS A 212 -10.38 10.19 -0.58
N GLN A 213 -9.27 9.59 -0.10
CA GLN A 213 -8.43 10.17 0.95
C GLN A 213 -9.22 10.49 2.23
N GLU A 214 -9.98 9.52 2.71
CA GLU A 214 -10.79 9.63 3.92
C GLU A 214 -10.76 8.34 4.73
N ALA A 215 -10.96 8.43 6.04
CA ALA A 215 -11.18 7.27 6.89
C ALA A 215 -12.68 7.12 7.23
N ILE A 216 -13.13 5.89 7.29
CA ILE A 216 -14.45 5.52 7.79
C ILE A 216 -14.24 4.81 9.13
N LEU A 217 -14.61 5.44 10.22
CA LEU A 217 -14.54 4.85 11.55
C LEU A 217 -15.85 4.13 11.87
N PHE A 218 -15.79 2.90 12.34
CA PHE A 218 -16.93 2.18 12.90
C PHE A 218 -17.24 2.71 14.29
N VAL A 219 -18.51 3.05 14.55
CA VAL A 219 -18.99 3.65 15.80
C VAL A 219 -19.99 2.71 16.47
N PRO A 220 -19.54 1.61 17.10
CA PRO A 220 -20.42 0.58 17.65
C PRO A 220 -21.14 0.96 18.94
N ASN A 221 -20.68 1.99 19.63
CA ASN A 221 -21.19 2.37 20.96
C ASN A 221 -20.89 3.84 21.31
N LYS A 222 -21.40 4.25 22.47
CA LYS A 222 -21.26 5.62 22.97
C LYS A 222 -19.81 6.03 23.25
N LEU A 223 -18.96 5.10 23.71
CA LEU A 223 -17.55 5.40 23.99
C LEU A 223 -16.81 5.79 22.71
N VAL A 224 -16.97 4.99 21.64
CA VAL A 224 -16.33 5.31 20.35
C VAL A 224 -16.87 6.61 19.75
N LYS A 225 -18.18 6.86 19.93
CA LYS A 225 -18.79 8.13 19.52
C LYS A 225 -18.13 9.33 20.23
N GLU A 226 -18.00 9.29 21.55
CA GLU A 226 -17.37 10.35 22.34
C GLU A 226 -15.90 10.55 21.94
N ILE A 227 -15.14 9.45 21.73
CA ILE A 227 -13.76 9.51 21.24
C ILE A 227 -13.70 10.18 19.87
N ALA A 228 -14.56 9.80 18.94
CA ALA A 228 -14.58 10.36 17.58
C ALA A 228 -14.89 11.86 17.59
N GLU A 229 -15.92 12.27 18.33
CA GLU A 229 -16.34 13.67 18.45
C GLU A 229 -15.26 14.54 19.10
N LYS A 230 -14.65 14.07 20.20
CA LYS A 230 -13.57 14.80 20.90
C LYS A 230 -12.27 14.86 20.09
N SER A 231 -11.93 13.77 19.38
CA SER A 231 -10.64 13.63 18.70
C SER A 231 -10.63 14.32 17.34
N PHE A 232 -11.70 14.18 16.59
CA PHE A 232 -11.74 14.60 15.17
C PHE A 232 -12.73 15.74 14.91
N GLY A 233 -13.46 16.21 15.94
CA GLY A 233 -14.42 17.31 15.79
C GLY A 233 -15.60 16.95 14.87
N THR A 234 -15.89 15.67 14.69
CA THR A 234 -16.97 15.16 13.83
C THR A 234 -18.24 14.94 14.64
N SER A 235 -19.37 14.92 13.95
CA SER A 235 -20.67 14.53 14.55
C SER A 235 -21.03 13.13 14.08
N CYS A 236 -21.10 12.19 15.02
CA CYS A 236 -21.46 10.80 14.71
C CYS A 236 -22.97 10.62 14.83
N VAL A 237 -23.66 10.57 13.70
CA VAL A 237 -25.11 10.39 13.61
C VAL A 237 -25.49 8.91 13.49
N GLU A 238 -24.66 8.15 12.78
CA GLU A 238 -24.86 6.74 12.48
C GLU A 238 -23.79 5.86 13.18
N ASP A 239 -23.80 4.58 12.88
CA ASP A 239 -22.86 3.57 13.36
C ASP A 239 -21.51 3.57 12.61
N THR A 240 -21.30 4.54 11.73
CA THR A 240 -20.03 4.89 11.11
C THR A 240 -19.90 6.40 10.98
N THR A 241 -18.68 6.92 10.93
CA THR A 241 -18.42 8.33 10.63
C THR A 241 -17.28 8.47 9.64
N ILE A 242 -17.41 9.44 8.74
CA ILE A 242 -16.39 9.76 7.74
C ILE A 242 -15.47 10.84 8.29
N LEU A 243 -14.17 10.63 8.12
CA LEU A 243 -13.10 11.51 8.58
C LEU A 243 -12.25 11.93 7.39
N PRO A 244 -12.59 13.03 6.71
CA PRO A 244 -11.84 13.47 5.53
C PRO A 244 -10.38 13.79 5.85
N GLY A 245 -9.45 13.39 4.98
CA GLY A 245 -8.03 13.65 5.10
C GLY A 245 -7.30 12.83 6.15
N ILE A 246 -7.96 11.93 6.87
CA ILE A 246 -7.33 11.03 7.84
C ILE A 246 -6.90 9.74 7.13
N LEU A 247 -5.57 9.53 7.01
CA LEU A 247 -4.98 8.44 6.25
C LEU A 247 -3.93 7.65 7.03
N SER A 248 -3.39 8.21 8.13
CA SER A 248 -2.25 7.63 8.81
C SER A 248 -2.51 7.42 10.30
N ARG A 249 -2.44 6.14 10.74
CA ARG A 249 -2.54 5.81 12.15
C ARG A 249 -1.51 6.59 12.97
N LYS A 250 -0.22 6.52 12.59
CA LYS A 250 0.89 7.10 13.37
C LYS A 250 0.91 8.62 13.34
N LYS A 251 0.63 9.23 12.18
CA LYS A 251 0.81 10.67 11.99
C LYS A 251 -0.44 11.49 12.28
N GLN A 252 -1.64 10.89 12.16
CA GLN A 252 -2.90 11.63 12.23
C GLN A 252 -3.88 11.06 13.27
N ILE A 253 -4.07 9.73 13.33
CA ILE A 253 -5.04 9.14 14.25
C ILE A 253 -4.52 9.25 15.70
N ILE A 254 -3.38 8.62 16.00
CA ILE A 254 -2.85 8.55 17.36
C ILE A 254 -2.63 9.93 18.01
N PRO A 255 -2.01 10.92 17.33
CA PRO A 255 -1.77 12.23 17.95
C PRO A 255 -3.03 13.03 18.29
N GLN A 256 -4.15 12.72 17.65
CA GLN A 256 -5.42 13.41 17.83
C GLN A 256 -6.35 12.73 18.87
N LEU A 257 -6.06 11.46 19.25
CA LEU A 257 -6.95 10.71 20.14
C LEU A 257 -7.11 11.36 21.51
N LYS A 258 -8.39 11.54 21.89
CA LYS A 258 -8.85 12.06 23.21
C LYS A 258 -9.95 11.14 23.72
N VAL A 259 -9.79 10.63 24.93
CA VAL A 259 -10.77 9.77 25.61
C VAL A 259 -11.57 10.56 26.63
#